data_0c1a62b25ac8e036ba9a30dbc7701910
#
_entry.id   0c1a62b25ac8e036ba9a30dbc7701910
#
_cell.length_a   1.000
_cell.length_b   1.000
_cell.length_c   1.000
_cell.angle_alpha   90.00
_cell.angle_beta   90.00
_cell.angle_gamma   90.00
#
_symmetry.space_group_name_H-M   'P 1'
#
loop_
_entity.id
_entity.type
_entity.pdbx_description
1 polymer ?
#
loop_
_entity_poly.entity_id
_entity_poly.type
_entity_poly.pdbx_seq_one_letter_code
_entity_poly.pdbx_strand_id
1 'polypeptide(L)'
;IAILICACNAVKRVPDGKLLLTKNEITVNNKVIKEENVFNQLYQKPNTTLLGYRLRLNLYNLANLNPDSTYQAKFTNNPEKYRRMSNWLSAKQVDRLGQSFWYHGIHDFLKRTGEPPVVLDKEKANKSLLRLKYYYFNNGYFNVNATYAVDTVAIKKAKIKYNITPGNAFYLDSINASISTPVLDSLYQVNKSNS
;
A
#
# COMPACT_ATOMS: atom_id res chain seq x y z
N ILE A 1 18.89 -22.02 6.89
CA ILE A 1 18.18 -20.71 6.78
C ILE A 1 17.95 -20.30 5.31
N ALA A 2 18.85 -20.67 4.36
CA ALA A 2 18.73 -20.30 2.95
C ALA A 2 17.57 -20.98 2.19
N ILE A 3 17.10 -22.15 2.63
CA ILE A 3 16.07 -22.95 1.94
C ILE A 3 14.66 -22.34 2.03
N LEU A 4 14.37 -21.55 3.08
CA LEU A 4 13.07 -20.90 3.24
C LEU A 4 12.82 -19.71 2.29
N ILE A 5 13.84 -19.15 1.70
CA ILE A 5 13.75 -17.94 0.86
C ILE A 5 13.24 -18.28 -0.56
N CYS A 6 13.52 -19.47 -1.08
CA CYS A 6 13.11 -19.89 -2.43
C CYS A 6 11.60 -20.22 -2.57
N ALA A 7 10.89 -20.51 -1.48
CA ALA A 7 9.49 -20.90 -1.52
C ALA A 7 8.49 -19.72 -1.46
N CYS A 8 8.95 -18.48 -1.29
CA CYS A 8 8.08 -17.33 -1.11
C CYS A 8 7.65 -16.73 -2.45
N ASN A 9 6.53 -17.21 -2.99
CA ASN A 9 5.92 -16.60 -4.16
C ASN A 9 5.10 -15.37 -3.75
N ALA A 10 5.64 -14.16 -3.99
CA ALA A 10 4.99 -12.89 -3.63
C ALA A 10 3.63 -12.70 -4.31
N VAL A 11 3.38 -13.35 -5.45
CA VAL A 11 2.12 -13.25 -6.20
C VAL A 11 1.13 -14.39 -5.91
N LYS A 12 1.42 -15.25 -4.93
CA LYS A 12 0.59 -16.43 -4.57
C LYS A 12 -0.88 -16.08 -4.36
N ARG A 13 -1.16 -14.91 -3.79
CA ARG A 13 -2.52 -14.47 -3.44
C ARG A 13 -3.02 -13.29 -4.28
N VAL A 14 -2.34 -13.00 -5.36
CA VAL A 14 -2.81 -12.01 -6.33
C VAL A 14 -3.90 -12.67 -7.18
N PRO A 15 -5.13 -12.13 -7.22
CA PRO A 15 -6.22 -12.68 -8.03
C PRO A 15 -5.83 -12.78 -9.50
N ASP A 16 -6.47 -13.70 -10.22
CA ASP A 16 -6.24 -13.84 -11.66
C ASP A 16 -6.68 -12.59 -12.40
N GLY A 17 -5.93 -12.22 -13.43
CA GLY A 17 -6.14 -10.99 -14.19
C GLY A 17 -5.73 -9.70 -13.45
N LYS A 18 -5.23 -9.79 -12.20
CA LYS A 18 -4.72 -8.64 -11.45
C LYS A 18 -3.20 -8.66 -11.35
N LEU A 19 -2.61 -7.49 -11.08
CA LEU A 19 -1.17 -7.30 -10.99
C LEU A 19 -0.80 -6.81 -9.58
N LEU A 20 0.25 -7.39 -9.00
CA LEU A 20 0.86 -6.92 -7.76
C LEU A 20 1.59 -5.60 -8.05
N LEU A 21 1.26 -4.55 -7.31
CA LEU A 21 2.00 -3.30 -7.35
C LEU A 21 3.35 -3.49 -6.66
N THR A 22 4.44 -3.42 -7.43
CA THR A 22 5.79 -3.64 -6.92
C THR A 22 6.54 -2.36 -6.61
N LYS A 23 6.27 -1.29 -7.34
CA LYS A 23 6.96 0.00 -7.19
C LYS A 23 6.10 1.14 -7.72
N ASN A 24 6.14 2.28 -7.05
CA ASN A 24 5.79 3.57 -7.62
C ASN A 24 7.08 4.32 -7.95
N GLU A 25 7.10 4.96 -9.10
CA GLU A 25 8.19 5.83 -9.53
C GLU A 25 7.58 7.18 -9.93
N ILE A 26 8.16 8.24 -9.47
CA ILE A 26 7.71 9.61 -9.80
C ILE A 26 8.87 10.31 -10.48
N THR A 27 8.60 10.86 -11.66
CA THR A 27 9.55 11.69 -12.40
C THR A 27 9.00 13.09 -12.54
N VAL A 28 9.87 14.07 -12.31
CA VAL A 28 9.57 15.49 -12.52
C VAL A 28 10.58 16.01 -13.53
N ASN A 29 10.10 16.55 -14.63
CA ASN A 29 10.94 16.98 -15.75
C ASN A 29 11.95 15.90 -16.17
N ASN A 30 11.47 14.66 -16.29
CA ASN A 30 12.24 13.43 -16.62
C ASN A 30 13.31 13.01 -15.58
N LYS A 31 13.39 13.66 -14.42
CA LYS A 31 14.27 13.26 -13.32
C LYS A 31 13.50 12.51 -12.26
N VAL A 32 13.99 11.32 -11.86
CA VAL A 32 13.39 10.55 -10.77
C VAL A 32 13.57 11.28 -9.45
N ILE A 33 12.48 11.51 -8.75
CA ILE A 33 12.48 12.12 -7.42
C ILE A 33 12.19 11.10 -6.33
N LYS A 34 12.59 11.40 -5.09
CA LYS A 34 12.35 10.56 -3.91
C LYS A 34 11.80 11.37 -2.73
N GLU A 35 11.30 12.56 -2.98
CA GLU A 35 10.75 13.44 -1.95
C GLU A 35 9.54 12.83 -1.28
N GLU A 36 9.59 12.68 0.03
CA GLU A 36 8.55 12.03 0.82
C GLU A 36 7.21 12.76 0.69
N ASN A 37 7.21 14.09 0.68
CA ASN A 37 6.00 14.91 0.55
C ASN A 37 5.25 14.61 -0.76
N VAL A 38 5.97 14.37 -1.85
CA VAL A 38 5.39 14.01 -3.14
C VAL A 38 4.87 12.57 -3.12
N PHE A 39 5.63 11.63 -2.54
CA PHE A 39 5.19 10.24 -2.39
C PHE A 39 3.97 10.09 -1.47
N ASN A 40 3.77 11.00 -0.53
CA ASN A 40 2.60 11.01 0.35
C ASN A 40 1.32 11.44 -0.38
N GLN A 41 1.41 11.94 -1.60
CA GLN A 41 0.24 12.19 -2.46
C GLN A 41 -0.32 10.92 -3.10
N LEU A 42 0.40 9.80 -3.04
CA LEU A 42 -0.05 8.54 -3.64
C LEU A 42 -1.08 7.83 -2.76
N TYR A 43 -2.24 7.51 -3.33
CA TYR A 43 -3.28 6.71 -2.67
C TYR A 43 -2.89 5.24 -2.49
N GLN A 44 -1.99 4.75 -3.34
CA GLN A 44 -1.59 3.35 -3.33
C GLN A 44 -0.07 3.26 -3.23
N LYS A 45 0.40 2.65 -2.14
CA LYS A 45 1.81 2.37 -1.92
C LYS A 45 2.03 0.86 -2.06
N PRO A 46 3.14 0.39 -2.66
CA PRO A 46 3.46 -1.03 -2.73
C PRO A 46 3.70 -1.61 -1.34
N ASN A 47 3.64 -2.93 -1.23
CA ASN A 47 3.97 -3.64 0.00
C ASN A 47 5.35 -3.25 0.52
N THR A 48 5.47 -3.15 1.85
CA THR A 48 6.72 -2.77 2.52
C THR A 48 7.86 -3.74 2.19
N THR A 49 9.06 -3.18 1.99
CA THR A 49 10.27 -3.95 1.74
C THR A 49 11.28 -3.71 2.86
N LEU A 50 11.90 -4.78 3.33
CA LEU A 50 13.03 -4.74 4.25
C LEU A 50 14.22 -5.40 3.57
N LEU A 51 15.33 -4.70 3.41
CA LEU A 51 16.52 -5.17 2.68
C LEU A 51 16.21 -5.76 1.28
N GLY A 52 15.25 -5.15 0.55
CA GLY A 52 14.82 -5.60 -0.77
C GLY A 52 13.79 -6.74 -0.77
N TYR A 53 13.49 -7.35 0.38
CA TYR A 53 12.54 -8.45 0.51
C TYR A 53 11.20 -7.98 1.08
N ARG A 54 10.09 -8.51 0.56
CA ARG A 54 8.73 -8.25 1.08
C ARG A 54 8.37 -9.26 2.17
N LEU A 55 9.06 -9.14 3.33
CA LEU A 55 8.90 -10.10 4.42
C LEU A 55 7.46 -10.19 4.90
N ARG A 56 6.78 -9.05 5.13
CA ARG A 56 5.40 -9.01 5.61
C ARG A 56 4.41 -9.62 4.62
N LEU A 57 4.59 -9.37 3.31
CA LEU A 57 3.80 -10.02 2.27
C LEU A 57 4.03 -11.54 2.27
N ASN A 58 5.27 -11.98 2.44
CA ASN A 58 5.60 -13.40 2.48
C ASN A 58 5.01 -14.08 3.72
N LEU A 59 5.05 -13.44 4.88
CA LEU A 59 4.37 -13.93 6.10
C LEU A 59 2.86 -14.10 5.85
N TYR A 60 2.21 -13.12 5.24
CA TYR A 60 0.80 -13.21 4.89
C TYR A 60 0.53 -14.37 3.91
N ASN A 61 1.41 -14.59 2.95
CA ASN A 61 1.29 -15.68 1.97
C ASN A 61 1.49 -17.08 2.58
N LEU A 62 2.19 -17.18 3.72
CA LEU A 62 2.35 -18.42 4.49
C LEU A 62 1.11 -18.73 5.35
N ALA A 63 0.35 -17.72 5.76
CA ALA A 63 -0.84 -17.91 6.56
C ALA A 63 -1.89 -18.75 5.79
N ASN A 64 -2.62 -19.61 6.48
CA ASN A 64 -3.88 -20.13 5.99
C ASN A 64 -4.97 -19.11 6.31
N LEU A 65 -5.76 -18.67 5.31
CA LEU A 65 -6.81 -17.67 5.53
C LEU A 65 -8.02 -18.26 6.27
N ASN A 66 -8.27 -19.54 6.09
CA ASN A 66 -9.39 -20.28 6.67
C ASN A 66 -8.88 -21.53 7.39
N PRO A 67 -8.18 -21.40 8.53
CA PRO A 67 -7.58 -22.54 9.23
C PRO A 67 -8.65 -23.52 9.72
N ASP A 68 -9.80 -23.04 10.20
CA ASP A 68 -10.87 -23.87 10.74
C ASP A 68 -11.49 -24.78 9.68
N SER A 69 -11.86 -24.21 8.52
CA SER A 69 -12.41 -25.01 7.42
C SER A 69 -11.38 -25.99 6.85
N THR A 70 -10.10 -25.62 6.83
CA THR A 70 -9.03 -26.54 6.42
C THR A 70 -8.84 -27.67 7.43
N TYR A 71 -8.99 -27.39 8.73
CA TYR A 71 -8.93 -28.42 9.77
C TYR A 71 -10.09 -29.37 9.65
N GLN A 72 -11.32 -28.88 9.52
CA GLN A 72 -12.51 -29.69 9.34
C GLN A 72 -12.48 -30.51 8.05
N ALA A 73 -12.03 -29.96 6.95
CA ALA A 73 -11.88 -30.65 5.67
C ALA A 73 -10.94 -31.88 5.75
N LYS A 74 -9.96 -31.91 6.66
CA LYS A 74 -9.09 -33.06 6.88
C LYS A 74 -9.88 -34.28 7.38
N PHE A 75 -10.96 -34.08 8.10
CA PHE A 75 -11.80 -35.14 8.65
C PHE A 75 -12.97 -35.46 7.74
N THR A 76 -13.54 -34.47 7.07
CA THR A 76 -14.58 -34.67 6.06
C THR A 76 -14.06 -35.52 4.90
N ASN A 77 -12.83 -35.25 4.43
CA ASN A 77 -12.19 -35.99 3.35
C ASN A 77 -11.62 -37.35 3.80
N ASN A 78 -11.42 -37.55 5.12
CA ASN A 78 -10.90 -38.81 5.66
C ASN A 78 -11.51 -39.10 7.05
N PRO A 79 -12.73 -39.66 7.11
CA PRO A 79 -13.44 -39.97 8.38
C PRO A 79 -12.67 -40.92 9.28
N GLU A 80 -11.91 -41.87 8.69
CA GLU A 80 -11.08 -42.82 9.45
C GLU A 80 -10.02 -42.09 10.30
N LYS A 81 -9.51 -40.98 9.81
CA LYS A 81 -8.56 -40.18 10.56
C LYS A 81 -9.18 -39.54 11.79
N TYR A 82 -10.41 -39.05 11.68
CA TYR A 82 -11.16 -38.55 12.84
C TYR A 82 -11.39 -39.65 13.86
N ARG A 83 -11.85 -40.84 13.41
CA ARG A 83 -12.09 -41.99 14.29
C ARG A 83 -10.84 -42.43 15.04
N ARG A 84 -9.69 -42.51 14.36
CA ARG A 84 -8.41 -42.86 15.02
C ARG A 84 -8.02 -41.81 16.06
N MET A 85 -8.17 -40.52 15.74
CA MET A 85 -7.85 -39.43 16.67
C MET A 85 -8.82 -39.40 17.85
N SER A 86 -10.13 -39.63 17.65
CA SER A 86 -11.14 -39.63 18.69
C SER A 86 -11.05 -40.86 19.60
N ASN A 87 -10.43 -41.94 19.16
CA ASN A 87 -10.12 -43.10 20.02
C ASN A 87 -8.95 -42.83 20.99
N TRP A 88 -8.05 -41.93 20.61
CA TRP A 88 -6.89 -41.52 21.44
C TRP A 88 -7.22 -40.29 22.29
N LEU A 89 -7.94 -39.36 21.73
CA LEU A 89 -8.39 -38.11 22.32
C LEU A 89 -9.91 -38.08 22.29
N SER A 90 -10.58 -37.54 23.30
CA SER A 90 -12.03 -37.36 23.20
C SER A 90 -12.41 -36.46 22.01
N ALA A 91 -13.63 -36.58 21.48
CA ALA A 91 -14.13 -35.73 20.40
C ALA A 91 -13.96 -34.25 20.69
N LYS A 92 -14.27 -33.82 21.94
CA LYS A 92 -14.04 -32.43 22.39
C LYS A 92 -12.56 -32.00 22.33
N GLN A 93 -11.64 -32.92 22.58
CA GLN A 93 -10.19 -32.59 22.49
C GLN A 93 -9.73 -32.50 21.04
N VAL A 94 -10.26 -33.32 20.14
CA VAL A 94 -9.99 -33.23 18.70
C VAL A 94 -10.47 -31.88 18.17
N ASP A 95 -11.67 -31.43 18.53
CA ASP A 95 -12.19 -30.13 18.11
C ASP A 95 -11.37 -28.95 18.66
N ARG A 96 -10.97 -29.05 19.95
CA ARG A 96 -10.09 -28.03 20.57
C ARG A 96 -8.70 -27.96 19.95
N LEU A 97 -8.18 -29.07 19.42
CA LEU A 97 -6.91 -29.04 18.68
C LEU A 97 -6.98 -28.13 17.45
N GLY A 98 -8.13 -28.09 16.76
CA GLY A 98 -8.34 -27.16 15.63
C GLY A 98 -8.24 -25.69 16.04
N GLN A 99 -8.66 -25.36 17.26
CA GLN A 99 -8.59 -24.01 17.83
C GLN A 99 -7.26 -23.71 18.54
N SER A 100 -6.33 -24.69 18.60
CA SER A 100 -5.04 -24.52 19.25
C SER A 100 -4.17 -23.49 18.54
N PHE A 101 -3.16 -22.96 19.26
CA PHE A 101 -2.17 -22.06 18.69
C PHE A 101 -1.52 -22.62 17.41
N TRP A 102 -1.22 -23.93 17.37
CA TRP A 102 -0.55 -24.56 16.23
C TRP A 102 -1.41 -24.66 14.98
N TYR A 103 -2.73 -24.79 15.11
CA TYR A 103 -3.64 -24.92 13.96
C TYR A 103 -4.34 -23.62 13.59
N HIS A 104 -4.64 -22.78 14.56
CA HIS A 104 -5.35 -21.52 14.37
C HIS A 104 -4.46 -20.32 14.70
N GLY A 105 -3.90 -20.27 15.90
CA GLY A 105 -3.21 -19.08 16.40
C GLY A 105 -1.99 -18.67 15.59
N ILE A 106 -1.20 -19.62 15.07
CA ILE A 106 -0.05 -19.30 14.21
C ILE A 106 -0.47 -18.65 12.90
N HIS A 107 -1.60 -19.09 12.32
CA HIS A 107 -2.09 -18.52 11.07
C HIS A 107 -2.68 -17.12 11.27
N ASP A 108 -3.35 -16.88 12.39
CA ASP A 108 -3.82 -15.56 12.76
C ASP A 108 -2.67 -14.61 13.09
N PHE A 109 -1.65 -15.08 13.76
CA PHE A 109 -0.42 -14.32 13.97
C PHE A 109 0.22 -13.91 12.62
N LEU A 110 0.36 -14.86 11.69
CA LEU A 110 0.93 -14.61 10.36
C LEU A 110 0.06 -13.64 9.54
N LYS A 111 -1.28 -13.72 9.65
CA LYS A 111 -2.19 -12.77 8.99
C LYS A 111 -2.06 -11.35 9.56
N ARG A 112 -2.02 -11.21 10.88
CA ARG A 112 -1.94 -9.89 11.55
C ARG A 112 -0.57 -9.24 11.40
N THR A 113 0.50 -10.02 11.46
CA THR A 113 1.89 -9.53 11.28
C THR A 113 2.21 -9.31 9.81
N GLY A 114 1.59 -10.10 8.94
CA GLY A 114 1.74 -10.02 7.51
C GLY A 114 1.02 -8.82 6.90
N GLU A 115 1.26 -8.61 5.62
CA GLU A 115 0.66 -7.55 4.81
C GLU A 115 0.03 -8.19 3.57
N PRO A 116 -1.28 -7.99 3.31
CA PRO A 116 -1.92 -8.52 2.11
C PRO A 116 -1.29 -7.93 0.83
N PRO A 117 -1.35 -8.65 -0.30
CA PRO A 117 -0.80 -8.15 -1.55
C PRO A 117 -1.52 -6.88 -1.99
N VAL A 118 -0.74 -5.84 -2.28
CA VAL A 118 -1.27 -4.59 -2.84
C VAL A 118 -1.47 -4.79 -4.34
N VAL A 119 -2.71 -4.99 -4.73
CA VAL A 119 -3.11 -5.17 -6.13
C VAL A 119 -3.21 -3.80 -6.80
N LEU A 120 -2.63 -3.67 -7.98
CA LEU A 120 -2.69 -2.44 -8.78
C LEU A 120 -4.15 -2.09 -9.11
N ASP A 121 -4.53 -0.87 -8.75
CA ASP A 121 -5.85 -0.30 -8.93
C ASP A 121 -5.75 0.99 -9.77
N LYS A 122 -6.34 0.97 -10.95
CA LYS A 122 -6.29 2.11 -11.89
C LYS A 122 -7.03 3.34 -11.37
N GLU A 123 -8.10 3.16 -10.60
CA GLU A 123 -8.83 4.29 -10.00
C GLU A 123 -7.98 5.00 -8.95
N LYS A 124 -7.29 4.22 -8.11
CA LYS A 124 -6.34 4.78 -7.13
C LYS A 124 -5.15 5.45 -7.82
N ALA A 125 -4.69 4.91 -8.95
CA ALA A 125 -3.65 5.55 -9.75
C ALA A 125 -4.11 6.90 -10.31
N ASN A 126 -5.34 6.98 -10.85
CA ASN A 126 -5.93 8.24 -11.31
C ASN A 126 -6.10 9.25 -10.18
N LYS A 127 -6.60 8.82 -9.00
CA LYS A 127 -6.72 9.68 -7.82
C LYS A 127 -5.35 10.20 -7.37
N SER A 128 -4.32 9.36 -7.41
CA SER A 128 -2.94 9.76 -7.11
C SER A 128 -2.43 10.81 -8.09
N LEU A 129 -2.71 10.62 -9.38
CA LEU A 129 -2.35 11.57 -10.43
C LEU A 129 -2.97 12.95 -10.19
N LEU A 130 -4.25 13.00 -9.85
CA LEU A 130 -4.96 14.25 -9.53
C LEU A 130 -4.36 14.92 -8.30
N ARG A 131 -4.06 14.17 -7.23
CA ARG A 131 -3.41 14.73 -6.02
C ARG A 131 -2.02 15.29 -6.33
N LEU A 132 -1.24 14.62 -7.16
CA LEU A 132 0.06 15.12 -7.61
C LEU A 132 -0.08 16.43 -8.39
N LYS A 133 -1.08 16.54 -9.29
CA LYS A 133 -1.38 17.79 -9.99
C LYS A 133 -1.72 18.92 -9.00
N TYR A 134 -2.64 18.66 -8.05
CA TYR A 134 -3.03 19.64 -7.04
C TYR A 134 -1.86 20.01 -6.12
N TYR A 135 -0.99 19.05 -5.77
CA TYR A 135 0.19 19.32 -4.97
C TYR A 135 1.08 20.36 -5.66
N TYR A 136 1.41 20.18 -6.93
CA TYR A 136 2.24 21.16 -7.68
C TYR A 136 1.48 22.45 -7.92
N PHE A 137 0.20 22.42 -8.22
CA PHE A 137 -0.64 23.61 -8.38
C PHE A 137 -0.61 24.48 -7.12
N ASN A 138 -0.78 23.89 -5.95
CA ASN A 138 -0.74 24.60 -4.66
C ASN A 138 0.67 25.12 -4.30
N ASN A 139 1.69 24.63 -4.97
CA ASN A 139 3.07 25.14 -4.84
C ASN A 139 3.45 26.15 -5.94
N GLY A 140 2.45 26.77 -6.60
CA GLY A 140 2.67 27.84 -7.55
C GLY A 140 2.93 27.39 -9.00
N TYR A 141 2.75 26.12 -9.33
CA TYR A 141 2.90 25.60 -10.68
C TYR A 141 1.53 25.44 -11.34
N PHE A 142 0.99 26.48 -11.95
CA PHE A 142 -0.38 26.47 -12.48
C PHE A 142 -0.54 25.72 -13.81
N ASN A 143 0.54 25.45 -14.54
CA ASN A 143 0.54 24.78 -15.84
C ASN A 143 0.98 23.30 -15.73
N VAL A 144 0.61 22.61 -14.66
CA VAL A 144 1.04 21.23 -14.40
C VAL A 144 0.42 20.27 -15.41
N ASN A 145 1.27 19.56 -16.14
CA ASN A 145 0.87 18.35 -16.87
C ASN A 145 1.36 17.11 -16.11
N ALA A 146 0.49 16.14 -15.93
CA ALA A 146 0.83 14.88 -15.27
C ALA A 146 0.15 13.71 -15.98
N THR A 147 0.91 12.65 -16.18
CA THR A 147 0.47 11.39 -16.78
C THR A 147 1.00 10.22 -15.95
N TYR A 148 0.42 9.04 -16.12
CA TYR A 148 1.03 7.82 -15.57
C TYR A 148 1.04 6.70 -16.59
N ALA A 149 2.00 5.81 -16.45
CA ALA A 149 2.13 4.56 -17.21
C ALA A 149 2.25 3.38 -16.25
N VAL A 150 1.71 2.24 -16.68
CA VAL A 150 1.83 0.97 -15.96
C VAL A 150 2.74 0.05 -16.77
N ASP A 151 3.88 -0.30 -16.19
CA ASP A 151 4.82 -1.23 -16.80
C ASP A 151 4.71 -2.60 -16.13
N THR A 152 4.45 -3.64 -16.91
CA THR A 152 4.52 -5.03 -16.43
C THR A 152 5.97 -5.46 -16.36
N VAL A 153 6.48 -5.71 -15.17
CA VAL A 153 7.90 -6.05 -14.93
C VAL A 153 8.16 -7.54 -14.83
N ALA A 154 7.15 -8.33 -14.55
CA ALA A 154 7.19 -9.80 -14.52
C ALA A 154 5.77 -10.37 -14.47
N ILE A 155 5.64 -11.70 -14.50
CA ILE A 155 4.35 -12.40 -14.37
C ILE A 155 3.60 -11.91 -13.12
N LYS A 156 2.39 -11.39 -13.29
CA LYS A 156 1.53 -10.81 -12.24
C LYS A 156 2.18 -9.67 -11.43
N LYS A 157 3.20 -8.97 -11.96
CA LYS A 157 3.88 -7.87 -11.28
C LYS A 157 3.93 -6.65 -12.17
N ALA A 158 3.61 -5.47 -11.61
CA ALA A 158 3.68 -4.20 -12.30
C ALA A 158 4.28 -3.10 -11.44
N LYS A 159 4.79 -2.06 -12.08
CA LYS A 159 5.14 -0.77 -11.48
C LYS A 159 4.30 0.33 -12.11
N ILE A 160 4.06 1.40 -11.36
CA ILE A 160 3.44 2.61 -11.88
C ILE A 160 4.52 3.68 -11.94
N LYS A 161 4.61 4.36 -13.08
CA LYS A 161 5.47 5.52 -13.29
C LYS A 161 4.59 6.74 -13.51
N TYR A 162 4.67 7.71 -12.60
CA TYR A 162 4.02 9.01 -12.72
C TYR A 162 5.01 10.00 -13.33
N ASN A 163 4.64 10.65 -14.44
CA ASN A 163 5.45 11.64 -15.11
C ASN A 163 4.79 13.00 -14.92
N ILE A 164 5.52 13.94 -14.33
CA ILE A 164 5.03 15.28 -13.99
C ILE A 164 5.89 16.32 -14.69
N THR A 165 5.24 17.23 -15.37
CA THR A 165 5.85 18.42 -15.95
C THR A 165 5.16 19.63 -15.32
N PRO A 166 5.74 20.24 -14.27
CA PRO A 166 5.11 21.31 -13.52
C PRO A 166 4.92 22.60 -14.34
N GLY A 167 5.79 22.84 -15.33
CA GLY A 167 5.87 24.12 -16.02
C GLY A 167 6.67 25.15 -15.22
N ASN A 168 6.42 26.44 -15.46
CA ASN A 168 7.08 27.53 -14.75
C ASN A 168 6.42 27.75 -13.38
N ALA A 169 7.23 28.03 -12.36
CA ALA A 169 6.74 28.47 -11.07
C ALA A 169 6.30 29.95 -11.14
N PHE A 170 5.18 30.24 -10.51
CA PHE A 170 4.70 31.61 -10.34
C PHE A 170 4.95 32.02 -8.90
N TYR A 171 5.50 33.22 -8.74
CA TYR A 171 5.81 33.80 -7.45
C TYR A 171 4.98 35.07 -7.26
N LEU A 172 4.63 35.37 -6.01
CA LEU A 172 4.07 36.69 -5.69
C LEU A 172 5.18 37.74 -5.81
N ASP A 173 4.98 38.73 -6.66
CA ASP A 173 5.90 39.83 -6.84
C ASP A 173 5.63 40.94 -5.81
N SER A 174 4.35 41.35 -5.72
CA SER A 174 3.96 42.39 -4.77
C SER A 174 2.52 42.16 -4.28
N ILE A 175 2.25 42.53 -3.03
CA ILE A 175 0.94 42.52 -2.44
C ILE A 175 0.54 43.97 -2.12
N ASN A 176 -0.51 44.43 -2.80
CA ASN A 176 -1.12 45.72 -2.49
C ASN A 176 -2.41 45.50 -1.71
N ALA A 177 -2.46 46.04 -0.51
CA ALA A 177 -3.66 46.05 0.30
C ALA A 177 -4.40 47.39 0.10
N SER A 178 -5.71 47.31 -0.17
CA SER A 178 -6.58 48.47 -0.17
C SER A 178 -7.66 48.23 0.88
N ILE A 179 -7.52 48.92 2.01
CA ILE A 179 -8.43 48.72 3.17
C ILE A 179 -9.29 49.98 3.28
N SER A 180 -10.61 49.83 3.09
CA SER A 180 -11.57 50.92 3.10
C SER A 180 -11.85 51.50 4.50
N THR A 181 -11.54 50.74 5.54
CA THR A 181 -11.75 51.16 6.93
C THR A 181 -10.47 51.77 7.53
N PRO A 182 -10.44 53.06 7.90
CA PRO A 182 -9.23 53.72 8.36
C PRO A 182 -8.55 53.08 9.58
N VAL A 183 -9.34 52.53 10.51
CA VAL A 183 -8.81 51.83 11.70
C VAL A 183 -8.09 50.52 11.30
N LEU A 184 -8.65 49.75 10.35
CA LEU A 184 -8.04 48.51 9.89
C LEU A 184 -6.81 48.80 9.01
N ASP A 185 -6.84 49.88 8.24
CA ASP A 185 -5.67 50.27 7.44
C ASP A 185 -4.49 50.69 8.33
N SER A 186 -4.72 51.49 9.38
CA SER A 186 -3.67 51.85 10.34
C SER A 186 -3.10 50.62 11.06
N LEU A 187 -3.94 49.66 11.47
CA LEU A 187 -3.47 48.41 12.06
C LEU A 187 -2.66 47.56 11.07
N TYR A 188 -3.08 47.52 9.81
CA TYR A 188 -2.33 46.84 8.76
C TYR A 188 -0.96 47.49 8.53
N GLN A 189 -0.89 48.82 8.41
CA GLN A 189 0.37 49.51 8.20
C GLN A 189 1.36 49.30 9.36
N VAL A 190 0.89 49.30 10.58
CA VAL A 190 1.73 49.04 11.78
C VAL A 190 2.29 47.60 11.77
N ASN A 191 1.53 46.61 11.29
CA ASN A 191 1.93 45.20 11.31
C ASN A 191 2.55 44.72 9.99
N LYS A 192 2.57 45.56 8.95
CA LYS A 192 3.08 45.21 7.60
C LYS A 192 4.54 44.74 7.60
N SER A 193 5.35 45.26 8.51
CA SER A 193 6.77 44.89 8.65
C SER A 193 6.98 43.54 9.31
N ASN A 194 5.93 42.93 9.88
CA ASN A 194 5.97 41.65 10.59
C ASN A 194 5.37 40.49 9.76
N SER A 195 5.05 40.73 8.48
CA SER A 195 4.41 39.75 7.59
C SER A 195 5.37 39.25 6.52
#